data_fc7aed85ef73cb9a8db588dccb334ef8
#
_entry.id   fc7aed85ef73cb9a8db588dccb334ef8
#
_cell.length_a   1.000
_cell.length_b   1.000
_cell.length_c   1.000
_cell.angle_alpha   90.00
_cell.angle_beta   90.00
_cell.angle_gamma   90.00
#
_symmetry.space_group_name_H-M   'P 1'
#
loop_
_entity.id
_entity.type
_entity.pdbx_description
1 polymer ?
#
loop_
_entity_poly.entity_id
_entity_poly.type
_entity_poly.pdbx_seq_one_letter_code
_entity_poly.pdbx_strand_id
1 'polypeptide(L)'
;MLRRLILLLLPLSLGAQVWPEAWREHKRVKAEPVAVADQALFNEYGGEQAETASYTGPAGKFRATAWRLKDSTGALAWYQAMRPENGVPVRGNPLACVTPGAYWLAQKNYVIEIEGWRPTERELDSLLALLPKVRSGGGLPVFASYLPEKDRIRNSERFITGLTSLERFEKRIPGIQVGFEDSAEIALARYRTAGTETNLALINYPTNQLARIKADAFNKNPEWTVKRSGPFVAVALAPPGPAPQALLDQVNYSATTMWDQATKPPPMPNVGGMLVAIFELTGVLLLICLGGGLLFATLWLYMRRRQAMLTGSESPFTSLHISGD
;
A
#
# COMPACT_ATOMS: atom_id res chain seq x y z
N MET A 1 -16.13 28.61 52.55
CA MET A 1 -16.61 27.51 51.69
C MET A 1 -16.18 27.77 50.26
N LEU A 2 -15.07 27.21 49.84
CA LEU A 2 -14.45 27.41 48.52
C LEU A 2 -14.92 26.30 47.58
N ARG A 3 -15.84 26.57 46.65
CA ARG A 3 -16.28 25.63 45.60
C ARG A 3 -15.17 25.51 44.57
N ARG A 4 -14.46 24.39 44.58
CA ARG A 4 -13.51 23.99 43.51
C ARG A 4 -14.30 23.61 42.28
N LEU A 5 -14.24 24.49 41.26
CA LEU A 5 -14.71 24.20 39.90
C LEU A 5 -13.70 23.25 39.25
N ILE A 6 -14.03 21.94 39.19
CA ILE A 6 -13.24 20.96 38.43
C ILE A 6 -13.64 21.16 36.95
N LEU A 7 -12.79 21.85 36.21
CA LEU A 7 -12.88 21.92 34.74
C LEU A 7 -12.41 20.56 34.21
N LEU A 8 -13.36 19.71 33.80
CA LEU A 8 -13.09 18.50 33.03
C LEU A 8 -12.57 18.92 31.65
N LEU A 9 -11.26 19.02 31.49
CA LEU A 9 -10.61 19.07 30.19
C LEU A 9 -10.77 17.68 29.55
N LEU A 10 -11.81 17.51 28.74
CA LEU A 10 -11.89 16.42 27.78
C LEU A 10 -10.71 16.57 26.82
N PRO A 11 -9.86 15.54 26.64
CA PRO A 11 -8.82 15.61 25.61
C PRO A 11 -9.53 15.65 24.25
N LEU A 12 -9.54 16.80 23.61
CA LEU A 12 -9.75 16.88 22.17
C LEU A 12 -8.59 16.11 21.55
N SER A 13 -8.84 14.86 21.18
CA SER A 13 -7.96 14.12 20.27
C SER A 13 -7.98 14.88 18.93
N LEU A 14 -7.00 15.75 18.73
CA LEU A 14 -6.67 16.33 17.43
C LEU A 14 -6.11 15.20 16.53
N GLY A 15 -6.95 14.24 16.18
CA GLY A 15 -6.70 13.37 15.04
C GLY A 15 -6.63 14.27 13.80
N ALA A 16 -5.55 14.22 13.05
CA ALA A 16 -5.42 15.00 11.83
C ALA A 16 -6.68 14.77 10.97
N GLN A 17 -7.40 15.86 10.70
CA GLN A 17 -8.64 15.86 9.95
C GLN A 17 -8.42 15.25 8.57
N VAL A 18 -9.29 14.34 8.14
CA VAL A 18 -9.17 13.65 6.85
C VAL A 18 -9.61 14.57 5.71
N TRP A 19 -10.74 15.24 5.88
CA TRP A 19 -11.34 16.02 4.83
C TRP A 19 -10.75 17.42 4.72
N PRO A 20 -10.35 17.89 3.52
CA PRO A 20 -9.84 19.25 3.30
C PRO A 20 -10.93 20.30 3.55
N GLU A 21 -10.54 21.53 3.90
CA GLU A 21 -11.48 22.65 4.09
C GLU A 21 -12.15 23.08 2.79
N ALA A 22 -11.44 22.91 1.68
CA ALA A 22 -11.97 23.15 0.35
C ALA A 22 -11.55 22.01 -0.58
N TRP A 23 -12.47 21.58 -1.42
CA TRP A 23 -12.23 20.64 -2.49
C TRP A 23 -12.71 21.27 -3.79
N ARG A 24 -11.76 21.86 -4.56
CA ARG A 24 -12.04 22.74 -5.69
C ARG A 24 -12.99 23.89 -5.29
N GLU A 25 -14.17 23.99 -5.93
CA GLU A 25 -15.17 25.04 -5.65
C GLU A 25 -16.12 24.67 -4.51
N HIS A 26 -15.96 23.47 -3.91
CA HIS A 26 -16.77 23.02 -2.78
C HIS A 26 -16.09 23.39 -1.46
N LYS A 27 -16.84 24.03 -0.56
CA LYS A 27 -16.41 24.39 0.78
C LYS A 27 -16.99 23.43 1.80
N ARG A 28 -16.14 22.93 2.71
CA ARG A 28 -16.57 22.10 3.82
C ARG A 28 -17.38 22.94 4.81
N VAL A 29 -18.57 22.45 5.15
CA VAL A 29 -19.45 23.05 6.14
C VAL A 29 -19.16 22.46 7.51
N LYS A 30 -18.99 21.12 7.58
CA LYS A 30 -18.77 20.36 8.81
C LYS A 30 -17.94 19.12 8.51
N ALA A 31 -17.12 18.72 9.47
CA ALA A 31 -16.52 17.38 9.47
C ALA A 31 -16.60 16.80 10.88
N GLU A 32 -16.84 15.49 10.96
CA GLU A 32 -16.99 14.80 12.23
C GLU A 32 -16.52 13.33 12.10
N PRO A 33 -15.94 12.75 13.16
CA PRO A 33 -15.64 11.33 13.19
C PRO A 33 -16.90 10.49 12.97
N VAL A 34 -16.76 9.37 12.27
CA VAL A 34 -17.83 8.40 12.05
C VAL A 34 -17.60 7.18 12.94
N ALA A 35 -18.64 6.78 13.67
CA ALA A 35 -18.64 5.50 14.34
C ALA A 35 -18.70 4.37 13.30
N VAL A 36 -17.71 3.49 13.30
CA VAL A 36 -17.68 2.34 12.39
C VAL A 36 -18.57 1.25 12.97
N ALA A 37 -19.56 0.81 12.20
CA ALA A 37 -20.55 -0.17 12.66
C ALA A 37 -19.94 -1.54 13.02
N ASP A 38 -18.90 -1.96 12.30
CA ASP A 38 -18.13 -3.18 12.56
C ASP A 38 -16.67 -2.82 12.84
N GLN A 39 -16.42 -2.38 14.07
CA GLN A 39 -15.09 -1.94 14.48
C GLN A 39 -14.07 -3.09 14.49
N ALA A 40 -14.49 -4.32 14.80
CA ALA A 40 -13.62 -5.49 14.81
C ALA A 40 -13.11 -5.80 13.40
N LEU A 41 -13.99 -5.80 12.42
CA LEU A 41 -13.66 -5.99 11.01
C LEU A 41 -12.78 -4.84 10.48
N PHE A 42 -13.11 -3.60 10.83
CA PHE A 42 -12.33 -2.43 10.44
C PHE A 42 -10.90 -2.50 10.98
N ASN A 43 -10.74 -2.91 12.25
CA ASN A 43 -9.43 -3.10 12.87
C ASN A 43 -8.64 -4.22 12.21
N GLU A 44 -9.28 -5.36 11.88
CA GLU A 44 -8.62 -6.48 11.19
C GLU A 44 -8.08 -6.03 9.81
N TYR A 45 -8.82 -5.20 9.09
CA TYR A 45 -8.37 -4.65 7.80
C TYR A 45 -7.39 -3.47 7.94
N GLY A 46 -6.92 -3.19 9.15
CA GLY A 46 -5.96 -2.11 9.39
C GLY A 46 -6.60 -0.72 9.36
N GLY A 47 -7.84 -0.60 9.81
CA GLY A 47 -8.54 0.67 9.90
C GLY A 47 -7.84 1.65 10.83
N GLU A 48 -7.61 2.88 10.37
CA GLU A 48 -6.93 3.93 11.12
C GLU A 48 -7.86 5.08 11.52
N GLN A 49 -8.75 5.48 10.61
CA GLN A 49 -9.63 6.63 10.84
C GLN A 49 -10.84 6.56 9.90
N ALA A 50 -11.99 6.98 10.43
CA ALA A 50 -13.21 7.21 9.66
C ALA A 50 -13.78 8.59 9.96
N GLU A 51 -14.10 9.36 8.92
CA GLU A 51 -14.59 10.73 9.05
C GLU A 51 -15.59 11.05 7.94
N THR A 52 -16.67 11.74 8.28
CA THR A 52 -17.62 12.28 7.31
C THR A 52 -17.52 13.80 7.26
N ALA A 53 -17.72 14.35 6.08
CA ALA A 53 -17.81 15.79 5.88
C ALA A 53 -19.01 16.16 5.02
N SER A 54 -19.59 17.31 5.29
CA SER A 54 -20.61 17.94 4.46
C SER A 54 -20.00 19.08 3.69
N TYR A 55 -20.27 19.14 2.40
CA TYR A 55 -19.79 20.17 1.50
C TYR A 55 -20.96 20.94 0.88
N THR A 56 -20.67 22.17 0.47
CA THR A 56 -21.56 23.01 -0.34
C THR A 56 -20.77 23.66 -1.47
N GLY A 57 -21.37 23.78 -2.64
CA GLY A 57 -20.72 24.35 -3.82
C GLY A 57 -21.63 24.31 -5.04
N PRO A 58 -21.07 24.47 -6.26
CA PRO A 58 -21.85 24.51 -7.50
C PRO A 58 -22.72 23.26 -7.73
N ALA A 59 -22.27 22.08 -7.30
CA ALA A 59 -23.01 20.82 -7.36
C ALA A 59 -24.13 20.71 -6.30
N GLY A 60 -24.34 21.75 -5.48
CA GLY A 60 -25.26 21.73 -4.36
C GLY A 60 -24.62 21.28 -3.07
N LYS A 61 -25.41 20.62 -2.21
CA LYS A 61 -24.93 20.04 -0.94
C LYS A 61 -24.71 18.55 -1.11
N PHE A 62 -23.60 18.04 -0.62
CA PHE A 62 -23.33 16.60 -0.60
C PHE A 62 -22.60 16.21 0.69
N ARG A 63 -22.62 14.91 1.01
CA ARG A 63 -21.89 14.30 2.10
C ARG A 63 -20.80 13.39 1.53
N ALA A 64 -19.64 13.40 2.15
CA ALA A 64 -18.56 12.51 1.80
C ALA A 64 -18.01 11.85 3.07
N THR A 65 -17.93 10.52 3.05
CA THR A 65 -17.36 9.70 4.13
C THR A 65 -16.09 9.02 3.64
N ALA A 66 -15.03 9.09 4.43
CA ALA A 66 -13.76 8.44 4.14
C ALA A 66 -13.36 7.51 5.26
N TRP A 67 -12.94 6.32 4.89
CA TRP A 67 -12.26 5.36 5.75
C TRP A 67 -10.81 5.26 5.28
N ARG A 68 -9.87 5.57 6.18
CA ARG A 68 -8.44 5.42 5.93
C ARG A 68 -7.96 4.12 6.55
N LEU A 69 -7.30 3.31 5.76
CA LEU A 69 -6.73 2.03 6.15
C LEU A 69 -5.19 2.14 6.15
N LYS A 70 -4.53 1.13 6.67
CA LYS A 70 -3.07 1.03 6.70
C LYS A 70 -2.46 0.95 5.30
N ASP A 71 -3.12 0.22 4.39
CA ASP A 71 -2.63 -0.05 3.04
C ASP A 71 -3.78 -0.25 2.02
N SER A 72 -3.43 -0.50 0.76
CA SER A 72 -4.39 -0.70 -0.33
C SER A 72 -5.13 -2.03 -0.25
N THR A 73 -4.53 -3.06 0.34
CA THR A 73 -5.19 -4.37 0.53
C THR A 73 -6.31 -4.26 1.56
N GLY A 74 -6.05 -3.60 2.69
CA GLY A 74 -7.09 -3.30 3.67
C GLY A 74 -8.21 -2.43 3.09
N ALA A 75 -7.87 -1.44 2.25
CA ALA A 75 -8.88 -0.62 1.57
C ALA A 75 -9.72 -1.44 0.58
N LEU A 76 -9.11 -2.36 -0.18
CA LEU A 76 -9.84 -3.31 -1.03
C LEU A 76 -10.81 -4.16 -0.20
N ALA A 77 -10.32 -4.75 0.90
CA ALA A 77 -11.10 -5.62 1.76
C ALA A 77 -12.29 -4.86 2.39
N TRP A 78 -12.04 -3.67 2.91
CA TRP A 78 -13.08 -2.81 3.46
C TRP A 78 -14.10 -2.37 2.41
N TYR A 79 -13.64 -1.97 1.22
CA TYR A 79 -14.52 -1.63 0.10
C TYR A 79 -15.42 -2.81 -0.29
N GLN A 80 -14.86 -4.00 -0.43
CA GLN A 80 -15.64 -5.20 -0.74
C GLN A 80 -16.63 -5.56 0.36
N ALA A 81 -16.30 -5.30 1.62
CA ALA A 81 -17.19 -5.52 2.75
C ALA A 81 -18.36 -4.54 2.78
N MET A 82 -18.11 -3.27 2.45
CA MET A 82 -19.06 -2.18 2.63
C MET A 82 -19.85 -1.82 1.37
N ARG A 83 -19.31 -2.07 0.17
CA ARG A 83 -20.01 -1.71 -1.07
C ARG A 83 -21.38 -2.36 -1.16
N PRO A 84 -22.39 -1.61 -1.62
CA PRO A 84 -23.74 -2.14 -1.82
C PRO A 84 -23.78 -3.26 -2.87
N GLU A 85 -24.55 -4.32 -2.61
CA GLU A 85 -24.70 -5.44 -3.55
C GLU A 85 -25.34 -4.98 -4.88
N ASN A 86 -26.24 -4.00 -4.85
CA ASN A 86 -26.88 -3.40 -6.03
C ASN A 86 -26.03 -2.35 -6.73
N GLY A 87 -24.79 -2.09 -6.26
CA GLY A 87 -23.88 -1.13 -6.87
C GLY A 87 -23.55 -1.50 -8.32
N VAL A 88 -23.64 -0.53 -9.22
CA VAL A 88 -23.27 -0.70 -10.64
C VAL A 88 -21.79 -0.30 -10.78
N PRO A 89 -20.91 -1.19 -11.29
CA PRO A 89 -19.51 -0.86 -11.48
C PRO A 89 -19.31 0.35 -12.41
N VAL A 90 -18.33 1.17 -12.10
CA VAL A 90 -17.91 2.30 -12.95
C VAL A 90 -16.99 1.79 -14.05
N ARG A 91 -17.31 2.12 -15.31
CA ARG A 91 -16.47 1.72 -16.44
C ARG A 91 -15.04 2.27 -16.29
N GLY A 92 -14.06 1.41 -16.45
CA GLY A 92 -12.63 1.78 -16.33
C GLY A 92 -12.10 1.82 -14.89
N ASN A 93 -12.98 1.67 -13.87
CA ASN A 93 -12.54 1.60 -12.48
C ASN A 93 -13.24 0.44 -11.74
N PRO A 94 -12.56 -0.73 -11.61
CA PRO A 94 -13.15 -1.91 -10.97
C PRO A 94 -13.35 -1.74 -9.46
N LEU A 95 -12.70 -0.74 -8.85
CA LEU A 95 -12.82 -0.42 -7.43
C LEU A 95 -13.77 0.75 -7.17
N ALA A 96 -14.66 1.05 -8.13
CA ALA A 96 -15.72 2.03 -7.96
C ALA A 96 -17.07 1.47 -8.37
N CYS A 97 -18.10 1.85 -7.63
CA CYS A 97 -19.48 1.56 -8.01
C CYS A 97 -20.40 2.74 -7.68
N VAL A 98 -21.55 2.78 -8.34
CA VAL A 98 -22.59 3.76 -8.11
C VAL A 98 -23.90 3.08 -7.72
N THR A 99 -24.63 3.71 -6.81
CA THR A 99 -26.04 3.45 -6.51
C THR A 99 -26.85 4.70 -6.85
N PRO A 100 -28.18 4.66 -6.79
CA PRO A 100 -28.99 5.88 -7.00
C PRO A 100 -28.67 7.03 -6.06
N GLY A 101 -28.11 6.75 -4.86
CA GLY A 101 -27.84 7.76 -3.84
C GLY A 101 -26.35 8.03 -3.56
N ALA A 102 -25.45 7.15 -3.98
CA ALA A 102 -24.05 7.24 -3.57
C ALA A 102 -23.06 6.75 -4.64
N TYR A 103 -21.88 7.35 -4.62
CA TYR A 103 -20.70 6.92 -5.35
C TYR A 103 -19.69 6.32 -4.36
N TRP A 104 -19.25 5.10 -4.61
CA TRP A 104 -18.28 4.37 -3.79
C TRP A 104 -16.97 4.17 -4.54
N LEU A 105 -15.86 4.36 -3.87
CA LEU A 105 -14.52 4.22 -4.45
C LEU A 105 -13.54 3.66 -3.42
N ALA A 106 -12.73 2.67 -3.83
CA ALA A 106 -11.48 2.36 -3.13
C ALA A 106 -10.30 2.82 -3.98
N GLN A 107 -9.42 3.62 -3.40
CA GLN A 107 -8.22 4.08 -4.08
C GLN A 107 -7.09 4.28 -3.07
N LYS A 108 -5.93 3.66 -3.38
CA LYS A 108 -4.80 3.62 -2.46
C LYS A 108 -5.23 3.03 -1.11
N ASN A 109 -4.95 3.69 -0.01
CA ASN A 109 -5.35 3.26 1.33
C ASN A 109 -6.65 3.92 1.83
N TYR A 110 -7.50 4.39 0.91
CA TYR A 110 -8.78 5.00 1.24
C TYR A 110 -9.96 4.25 0.62
N VAL A 111 -11.06 4.19 1.37
CA VAL A 111 -12.40 3.95 0.84
C VAL A 111 -13.20 5.22 1.04
N ILE A 112 -13.92 5.63 0.00
CA ILE A 112 -14.67 6.89 -0.03
C ILE A 112 -16.09 6.60 -0.49
N GLU A 113 -17.06 7.16 0.22
CA GLU A 113 -18.46 7.23 -0.18
C GLU A 113 -18.84 8.70 -0.36
N ILE A 114 -19.52 9.03 -1.44
CA ILE A 114 -20.04 10.36 -1.72
C ILE A 114 -21.52 10.26 -2.00
N GLU A 115 -22.32 10.87 -1.12
CA GLU A 115 -23.78 10.91 -1.22
C GLU A 115 -24.26 12.25 -1.79
N GLY A 116 -25.20 12.20 -2.75
CA GLY A 116 -25.83 13.39 -3.31
C GLY A 116 -25.05 14.06 -4.44
N TRP A 117 -23.87 13.55 -4.78
CA TRP A 117 -23.06 14.05 -5.89
C TRP A 117 -22.19 12.96 -6.48
N ARG A 118 -21.90 13.05 -7.78
CA ARG A 118 -21.01 12.15 -8.48
C ARG A 118 -19.82 12.92 -9.05
N PRO A 119 -18.62 12.77 -8.49
CA PRO A 119 -17.42 13.46 -8.97
C PRO A 119 -16.94 12.89 -10.31
N THR A 120 -16.27 13.72 -11.07
CA THR A 120 -15.48 13.33 -12.24
C THR A 120 -14.13 12.74 -11.81
N GLU A 121 -13.42 12.04 -12.69
CA GLU A 121 -12.08 11.53 -12.42
C GLU A 121 -11.11 12.64 -12.00
N ARG A 122 -11.14 13.81 -12.68
CA ARG A 122 -10.29 14.95 -12.32
C ARG A 122 -10.57 15.52 -10.94
N GLU A 123 -11.83 15.45 -10.50
CA GLU A 123 -12.20 15.89 -9.15
C GLU A 123 -11.72 14.88 -8.11
N LEU A 124 -11.83 13.58 -8.39
CA LEU A 124 -11.28 12.53 -7.53
C LEU A 124 -9.75 12.64 -7.40
N ASP A 125 -9.03 12.84 -8.50
CA ASP A 125 -7.58 13.02 -8.46
C ASP A 125 -7.19 14.24 -7.62
N SER A 126 -7.93 15.34 -7.77
CA SER A 126 -7.71 16.54 -6.95
C SER A 126 -7.98 16.30 -5.46
N LEU A 127 -8.98 15.49 -5.13
CA LEU A 127 -9.25 15.09 -3.75
C LEU A 127 -8.11 14.26 -3.17
N LEU A 128 -7.67 13.23 -3.89
CA LEU A 128 -6.60 12.35 -3.43
C LEU A 128 -5.29 13.07 -3.16
N ALA A 129 -5.01 14.15 -3.92
CA ALA A 129 -3.86 15.01 -3.68
C ALA A 129 -3.96 15.82 -2.37
N LEU A 130 -5.18 16.04 -1.87
CA LEU A 130 -5.45 16.80 -0.65
C LEU A 130 -5.60 15.91 0.60
N LEU A 131 -5.89 14.60 0.43
CA LEU A 131 -6.08 13.71 1.56
C LEU A 131 -4.75 13.47 2.32
N PRO A 132 -4.79 13.46 3.66
CA PRO A 132 -3.59 13.24 4.46
C PRO A 132 -3.17 11.77 4.45
N LYS A 133 -1.86 11.52 4.59
CA LYS A 133 -1.29 10.17 4.78
C LYS A 133 -1.72 9.17 3.69
N VAL A 134 -1.88 9.64 2.45
CA VAL A 134 -2.12 8.76 1.31
C VAL A 134 -0.89 7.89 1.09
N ARG A 135 -1.08 6.57 1.07
CA ARG A 135 -0.03 5.58 0.86
C ARG A 135 -0.24 4.88 -0.46
N SER A 136 0.80 4.88 -1.28
CA SER A 136 0.80 4.20 -2.60
C SER A 136 1.51 2.84 -2.56
N GLY A 137 1.88 2.37 -1.37
CA GLY A 137 2.62 1.13 -1.19
C GLY A 137 1.74 -0.11 -1.31
N GLY A 138 2.27 -1.14 -1.99
CA GLY A 138 1.63 -2.41 -2.21
C GLY A 138 0.69 -2.42 -3.42
N GLY A 139 0.83 -3.43 -4.29
CA GLY A 139 -0.17 -3.73 -5.31
C GLY A 139 -1.41 -4.36 -4.68
N LEU A 140 -2.50 -4.40 -5.42
CA LEU A 140 -3.68 -5.19 -5.03
C LEU A 140 -3.32 -6.68 -5.08
N PRO A 141 -3.95 -7.52 -4.24
CA PRO A 141 -3.72 -8.96 -4.25
C PRO A 141 -4.04 -9.58 -5.61
N VAL A 142 -3.00 -9.96 -6.34
CA VAL A 142 -3.14 -10.50 -7.71
C VAL A 142 -3.93 -11.82 -7.72
N PHE A 143 -3.81 -12.63 -6.67
CA PHE A 143 -4.46 -13.94 -6.63
C PHE A 143 -6.01 -13.84 -6.66
N ALA A 144 -6.60 -12.73 -6.21
CA ALA A 144 -8.04 -12.51 -6.32
C ALA A 144 -8.54 -12.49 -7.77
N SER A 145 -7.68 -12.19 -8.74
CA SER A 145 -8.00 -12.23 -10.17
C SER A 145 -8.14 -13.65 -10.74
N TYR A 146 -7.72 -14.66 -10.00
CA TYR A 146 -7.92 -16.07 -10.37
C TYR A 146 -9.31 -16.61 -10.02
N LEU A 147 -10.14 -15.80 -9.34
CA LEU A 147 -11.56 -16.15 -9.18
C LEU A 147 -12.25 -16.12 -10.56
N PRO A 148 -12.94 -17.21 -10.96
CA PRO A 148 -13.66 -17.26 -12.23
C PRO A 148 -14.63 -16.07 -12.38
N GLU A 149 -14.71 -15.49 -13.58
CA GLU A 149 -15.67 -14.42 -13.85
C GLU A 149 -17.04 -14.96 -14.25
N LYS A 150 -17.06 -16.12 -14.93
CA LYS A 150 -18.28 -16.74 -15.38
C LYS A 150 -19.16 -17.15 -14.20
N ASP A 151 -20.45 -16.86 -14.28
CA ASP A 151 -21.47 -17.22 -13.28
C ASP A 151 -21.26 -16.61 -11.88
N ARG A 152 -20.29 -15.70 -11.73
CA ARG A 152 -20.06 -14.98 -10.48
C ARG A 152 -21.20 -13.97 -10.21
N ILE A 153 -21.71 -14.00 -9.00
CA ILE A 153 -22.70 -13.02 -8.55
C ILE A 153 -21.98 -11.68 -8.34
N ARG A 154 -22.48 -10.64 -8.98
CA ARG A 154 -21.90 -9.30 -8.93
C ARG A 154 -21.76 -8.82 -7.48
N ASN A 155 -20.64 -8.13 -7.18
CA ASN A 155 -20.35 -7.54 -5.88
C ASN A 155 -20.31 -8.54 -4.70
N SER A 156 -20.26 -9.84 -5.00
CA SER A 156 -20.18 -10.88 -3.97
C SER A 156 -18.77 -11.15 -3.49
N GLU A 157 -17.75 -10.58 -4.14
CA GLU A 157 -16.36 -10.79 -3.75
C GLU A 157 -16.07 -10.20 -2.38
N ARG A 158 -15.34 -10.96 -1.56
CA ARG A 158 -14.86 -10.57 -0.24
C ARG A 158 -13.42 -10.99 -0.09
N PHE A 159 -12.59 -10.07 0.36
CA PHE A 159 -11.20 -10.35 0.71
C PHE A 159 -11.12 -10.58 2.22
N ILE A 160 -10.57 -11.73 2.62
CA ILE A 160 -10.55 -12.20 4.01
C ILE A 160 -9.10 -12.34 4.44
N THR A 161 -8.72 -11.63 5.48
CA THR A 161 -7.35 -11.58 5.99
C THR A 161 -7.18 -12.16 7.38
N GLY A 162 -8.29 -12.51 8.06
CA GLY A 162 -8.25 -12.99 9.41
C GLY A 162 -9.55 -13.68 9.85
N LEU A 163 -9.61 -13.97 11.15
CA LEU A 163 -10.74 -14.70 11.73
C LEU A 163 -12.02 -13.89 11.74
N THR A 164 -11.96 -12.58 12.01
CA THR A 164 -13.15 -11.73 12.09
C THR A 164 -13.86 -11.66 10.74
N SER A 165 -13.12 -11.44 9.68
CA SER A 165 -13.67 -11.41 8.32
C SER A 165 -14.14 -12.80 7.87
N LEU A 166 -13.44 -13.86 8.24
CA LEU A 166 -13.89 -15.22 7.93
C LEU A 166 -15.22 -15.55 8.62
N GLU A 167 -15.35 -15.31 9.90
CA GLU A 167 -16.60 -15.52 10.66
C GLU A 167 -17.75 -14.66 10.13
N ARG A 168 -17.43 -13.46 9.67
CA ARG A 168 -18.42 -12.53 9.10
C ARG A 168 -18.97 -13.00 7.76
N PHE A 169 -18.12 -13.52 6.86
CA PHE A 169 -18.49 -13.79 5.48
C PHE A 169 -18.63 -15.27 5.14
N GLU A 170 -17.91 -16.16 5.82
CA GLU A 170 -17.97 -17.61 5.53
C GLU A 170 -17.64 -18.48 6.75
N LYS A 171 -18.51 -18.45 7.74
CA LYS A 171 -18.35 -19.18 9.00
C LYS A 171 -18.31 -20.71 8.89
N ARG A 172 -18.67 -21.29 7.72
CA ARG A 172 -18.58 -22.76 7.49
C ARG A 172 -17.14 -23.23 7.41
N ILE A 173 -16.19 -22.36 7.03
CA ILE A 173 -14.77 -22.69 6.99
C ILE A 173 -14.17 -22.45 8.38
N PRO A 174 -13.67 -23.49 9.09
CA PRO A 174 -13.00 -23.30 10.36
C PRO A 174 -11.69 -22.52 10.19
N GLY A 175 -11.52 -21.45 10.95
CA GLY A 175 -10.33 -20.59 10.84
C GLY A 175 -9.01 -21.32 11.08
N ILE A 176 -9.00 -22.34 11.97
CA ILE A 176 -7.83 -23.18 12.24
C ILE A 176 -7.39 -24.00 11.01
N GLN A 177 -8.32 -24.37 10.13
CA GLN A 177 -7.97 -25.07 8.89
C GLN A 177 -7.32 -24.13 7.89
N VAL A 178 -7.71 -22.85 7.87
CA VAL A 178 -7.14 -21.85 6.96
C VAL A 178 -5.68 -21.60 7.30
N GLY A 179 -5.36 -21.35 8.56
CA GLY A 179 -4.00 -21.04 9.00
C GLY A 179 -3.60 -19.60 8.66
N PHE A 180 -4.34 -18.63 9.18
CA PHE A 180 -3.98 -17.22 9.03
C PHE A 180 -2.62 -16.89 9.67
N GLU A 181 -2.22 -17.62 10.70
CA GLU A 181 -0.88 -17.57 11.30
C GLU A 181 0.25 -17.90 10.29
N ASP A 182 -0.08 -18.67 9.27
CA ASP A 182 0.82 -19.01 8.17
C ASP A 182 0.74 -17.99 7.00
N SER A 183 0.17 -16.81 7.24
CA SER A 183 -0.03 -15.75 6.22
C SER A 183 -0.95 -16.17 5.07
N ALA A 184 -1.96 -17.00 5.35
CA ALA A 184 -2.99 -17.33 4.37
C ALA A 184 -3.93 -16.14 4.16
N GLU A 185 -4.36 -15.94 2.92
CA GLU A 185 -5.36 -14.94 2.53
C GLU A 185 -6.44 -15.63 1.69
N ILE A 186 -7.67 -15.16 1.78
CA ILE A 186 -8.79 -15.74 1.03
C ILE A 186 -9.45 -14.68 0.14
N ALA A 187 -9.68 -15.04 -1.13
CA ALA A 187 -10.64 -14.36 -1.98
C ALA A 187 -11.90 -15.24 -2.07
N LEU A 188 -12.99 -14.74 -1.51
CA LEU A 188 -14.28 -15.42 -1.49
C LEU A 188 -15.20 -14.79 -2.53
N ALA A 189 -15.99 -15.59 -3.26
CA ALA A 189 -17.06 -15.10 -4.11
C ALA A 189 -18.22 -16.10 -4.20
N ARG A 190 -19.43 -15.57 -4.49
CA ARG A 190 -20.63 -16.38 -4.73
C ARG A 190 -20.82 -16.61 -6.22
N TYR A 191 -21.22 -17.82 -6.56
CA TYR A 191 -21.48 -18.27 -7.94
C TYR A 191 -22.89 -18.85 -8.06
N ARG A 192 -23.52 -18.65 -9.21
CA ARG A 192 -24.81 -19.27 -9.51
C ARG A 192 -24.63 -20.25 -10.68
N THR A 193 -24.41 -21.51 -10.36
CA THR A 193 -24.19 -22.58 -11.35
C THR A 193 -25.37 -23.52 -11.36
N ALA A 194 -26.00 -23.71 -12.53
CA ALA A 194 -27.16 -24.58 -12.71
C ALA A 194 -28.33 -24.27 -11.76
N GLY A 195 -28.55 -22.97 -11.44
CA GLY A 195 -29.63 -22.52 -10.56
C GLY A 195 -29.33 -22.61 -9.06
N THR A 196 -28.19 -23.19 -8.67
CA THR A 196 -27.75 -23.31 -7.26
C THR A 196 -26.67 -22.27 -6.95
N GLU A 197 -26.76 -21.63 -5.80
CA GLU A 197 -25.71 -20.74 -5.33
C GLU A 197 -24.64 -21.52 -4.55
N THR A 198 -23.39 -21.30 -4.90
CA THR A 198 -22.22 -21.91 -4.26
C THR A 198 -21.19 -20.85 -3.94
N ASN A 199 -20.63 -20.90 -2.73
CA ASN A 199 -19.49 -20.06 -2.37
C ASN A 199 -18.20 -20.76 -2.80
N LEU A 200 -17.30 -20.00 -3.43
CA LEU A 200 -15.94 -20.41 -3.75
C LEU A 200 -14.98 -19.60 -2.93
N ALA A 201 -14.19 -20.27 -2.10
CA ALA A 201 -13.05 -19.69 -1.39
C ALA A 201 -11.77 -20.06 -2.11
N LEU A 202 -11.04 -19.08 -2.61
CA LEU A 202 -9.71 -19.24 -3.16
C LEU A 202 -8.70 -18.81 -2.10
N ILE A 203 -7.98 -19.76 -1.53
CA ILE A 203 -7.03 -19.55 -0.44
C ILE A 203 -5.63 -19.53 -1.03
N ASN A 204 -4.91 -18.44 -0.80
CA ASN A 204 -3.51 -18.27 -1.20
C ASN A 204 -2.59 -18.61 -0.03
N TYR A 205 -1.62 -19.48 -0.27
CA TYR A 205 -0.59 -19.86 0.70
C TYR A 205 0.78 -19.39 0.22
N PRO A 206 1.71 -19.06 1.15
CA PRO A 206 3.06 -18.62 0.79
C PRO A 206 3.88 -19.67 0.03
N THR A 207 3.56 -20.96 0.21
CA THR A 207 4.29 -22.07 -0.42
C THR A 207 3.37 -23.15 -0.98
N ASN A 208 3.82 -23.80 -2.06
CA ASN A 208 3.13 -24.96 -2.65
C ASN A 208 3.02 -26.13 -1.66
N GLN A 209 3.99 -26.29 -0.77
CA GLN A 209 4.00 -27.37 0.23
C GLN A 209 2.88 -27.16 1.26
N LEU A 210 2.73 -25.92 1.76
CA LEU A 210 1.66 -25.59 2.70
C LEU A 210 0.29 -25.74 2.04
N ALA A 211 0.14 -25.26 0.79
CA ALA A 211 -1.07 -25.44 0.01
C ALA A 211 -1.46 -26.91 -0.14
N ARG A 212 -0.49 -27.83 -0.32
CA ARG A 212 -0.73 -29.28 -0.40
C ARG A 212 -1.28 -29.81 0.93
N ILE A 213 -0.61 -29.51 2.04
CA ILE A 213 -1.02 -29.97 3.38
C ILE A 213 -2.45 -29.49 3.72
N LYS A 214 -2.72 -28.20 3.42
CA LYS A 214 -4.03 -27.61 3.68
C LYS A 214 -5.11 -28.17 2.74
N ALA A 215 -4.82 -28.40 1.47
CA ALA A 215 -5.74 -29.05 0.54
C ALA A 215 -6.14 -30.45 1.02
N ASP A 216 -5.18 -31.25 1.51
CA ASP A 216 -5.44 -32.58 2.08
C ASP A 216 -6.35 -32.48 3.32
N ALA A 217 -6.20 -31.44 4.12
CA ALA A 217 -7.07 -31.19 5.27
C ALA A 217 -8.49 -30.81 4.85
N PHE A 218 -8.66 -29.94 3.85
CA PHE A 218 -9.96 -29.55 3.31
C PHE A 218 -10.69 -30.70 2.62
N ASN A 219 -9.97 -31.58 1.92
CA ASN A 219 -10.52 -32.77 1.26
C ASN A 219 -11.16 -33.81 2.22
N LYS A 220 -10.90 -33.70 3.52
CA LYS A 220 -11.53 -34.57 4.51
C LYS A 220 -13.00 -34.24 4.76
N ASN A 221 -13.46 -33.08 4.35
CA ASN A 221 -14.86 -32.70 4.47
C ASN A 221 -15.63 -33.13 3.21
N PRO A 222 -16.58 -34.07 3.33
CA PRO A 222 -17.33 -34.58 2.18
C PRO A 222 -18.33 -33.58 1.60
N GLU A 223 -18.62 -32.49 2.32
CA GLU A 223 -19.54 -31.43 1.85
C GLU A 223 -18.84 -30.37 0.98
N TRP A 224 -17.55 -30.53 0.74
CA TRP A 224 -16.76 -29.58 -0.04
C TRP A 224 -16.09 -30.25 -1.24
N THR A 225 -16.01 -29.49 -2.32
CA THR A 225 -15.18 -29.87 -3.47
C THR A 225 -13.92 -29.03 -3.45
N VAL A 226 -12.75 -29.67 -3.49
CA VAL A 226 -11.45 -29.00 -3.30
C VAL A 226 -10.54 -29.26 -4.49
N LYS A 227 -9.85 -28.22 -4.95
CA LYS A 227 -8.81 -28.31 -5.97
C LYS A 227 -7.60 -27.51 -5.56
N ARG A 228 -6.42 -28.10 -5.66
CA ARG A 228 -5.16 -27.37 -5.50
C ARG A 228 -4.58 -27.00 -6.87
N SER A 229 -4.11 -25.76 -7.01
CA SER A 229 -3.41 -25.30 -8.20
C SER A 229 -2.25 -24.38 -7.77
N GLY A 230 -1.03 -24.91 -7.81
CA GLY A 230 0.15 -24.20 -7.30
C GLY A 230 0.03 -23.89 -5.79
N PRO A 231 0.20 -22.61 -5.39
CA PRO A 231 0.05 -22.16 -4.02
C PRO A 231 -1.43 -21.95 -3.61
N PHE A 232 -2.37 -22.12 -4.55
CA PHE A 232 -3.78 -21.93 -4.31
C PHE A 232 -4.49 -23.20 -3.89
N VAL A 233 -5.38 -23.07 -2.93
CA VAL A 233 -6.40 -24.07 -2.60
C VAL A 233 -7.77 -23.45 -2.86
N ALA A 234 -8.46 -23.96 -3.85
CA ALA A 234 -9.83 -23.56 -4.18
C ALA A 234 -10.81 -24.53 -3.53
N VAL A 235 -11.73 -23.99 -2.73
CA VAL A 235 -12.73 -24.74 -1.98
C VAL A 235 -14.12 -24.26 -2.42
N ALA A 236 -14.83 -25.08 -3.18
CA ALA A 236 -16.26 -24.87 -3.43
C ALA A 236 -17.04 -25.45 -2.26
N LEU A 237 -17.84 -24.64 -1.59
CA LEU A 237 -18.60 -25.05 -0.41
C LEU A 237 -19.91 -25.75 -0.81
N ALA A 238 -19.74 -26.81 -1.57
CA ALA A 238 -20.78 -27.70 -2.05
C ALA A 238 -20.22 -29.13 -2.19
N PRO A 239 -21.05 -30.17 -1.99
CA PRO A 239 -20.66 -31.57 -2.17
C PRO A 239 -20.10 -31.82 -3.58
N PRO A 240 -19.21 -32.81 -3.73
CA PRO A 240 -18.65 -33.17 -5.02
C PRO A 240 -19.76 -33.46 -6.06
N GLY A 241 -19.59 -32.85 -7.22
CA GLY A 241 -20.55 -32.96 -8.32
C GLY A 241 -20.08 -32.21 -9.57
N PRO A 242 -20.79 -32.35 -10.70
CA PRO A 242 -20.36 -31.76 -11.97
C PRO A 242 -20.29 -30.22 -11.92
N ALA A 243 -21.21 -29.57 -11.21
CA ALA A 243 -21.26 -28.11 -11.15
C ALA A 243 -20.12 -27.50 -10.31
N PRO A 244 -19.86 -27.93 -9.05
CA PRO A 244 -18.70 -27.49 -8.29
C PRO A 244 -17.37 -27.83 -8.98
N GLN A 245 -17.26 -29.01 -9.60
CA GLN A 245 -16.05 -29.39 -10.31
C GLN A 245 -15.78 -28.47 -11.52
N ALA A 246 -16.79 -28.18 -12.33
CA ALA A 246 -16.67 -27.28 -13.48
C ALA A 246 -16.29 -25.84 -13.06
N LEU A 247 -16.72 -25.40 -11.86
CA LEU A 247 -16.31 -24.13 -11.28
C LEU A 247 -14.83 -24.16 -10.89
N LEU A 248 -14.39 -25.21 -10.19
CA LEU A 248 -12.99 -25.36 -9.78
C LEU A 248 -12.05 -25.55 -10.97
N ASP A 249 -12.49 -26.17 -12.06
CA ASP A 249 -11.67 -26.38 -13.25
C ASP A 249 -11.25 -25.05 -13.92
N GLN A 250 -11.97 -23.98 -13.68
CA GLN A 250 -11.62 -22.64 -14.14
C GLN A 250 -10.51 -22.00 -13.30
N VAL A 251 -10.26 -22.48 -12.08
CA VAL A 251 -9.17 -22.00 -11.23
C VAL A 251 -7.88 -22.70 -11.61
N ASN A 252 -7.02 -22.03 -12.36
CA ASN A 252 -5.73 -22.56 -12.79
C ASN A 252 -4.64 -21.54 -12.51
N TYR A 253 -3.71 -21.91 -11.64
CA TYR A 253 -2.50 -21.14 -11.41
C TYR A 253 -1.56 -21.30 -12.61
N SER A 254 -1.35 -20.25 -13.35
CA SER A 254 -0.27 -20.17 -14.32
C SER A 254 0.91 -19.44 -13.68
N ALA A 255 1.94 -20.19 -13.28
CA ALA A 255 3.20 -19.54 -12.96
C ALA A 255 3.73 -18.92 -14.25
N THR A 256 3.59 -17.60 -14.39
CA THR A 256 4.41 -16.87 -15.34
C THR A 256 5.82 -16.94 -14.78
N THR A 257 6.55 -17.98 -15.14
CA THR A 257 8.00 -18.00 -14.87
C THR A 257 8.56 -16.85 -15.69
N MET A 258 9.09 -15.83 -15.03
CA MET A 258 9.78 -14.68 -15.66
C MET A 258 10.98 -15.10 -16.51
N TRP A 259 11.21 -16.40 -16.70
CA TRP A 259 12.27 -16.97 -17.52
C TRP A 259 12.02 -16.78 -19.02
N ASP A 260 10.74 -16.64 -19.44
CA ASP A 260 10.38 -16.40 -20.86
C ASP A 260 10.23 -14.92 -21.23
N GLN A 261 10.16 -14.03 -20.29
CA GLN A 261 10.48 -12.65 -20.57
C GLN A 261 12.00 -12.60 -20.66
N ALA A 262 12.53 -12.59 -21.88
CA ALA A 262 13.84 -12.03 -22.14
C ALA A 262 13.82 -10.62 -21.49
N THR A 263 14.15 -10.57 -20.21
CA THR A 263 14.52 -9.32 -19.57
C THR A 263 15.60 -8.79 -20.49
N LYS A 264 15.29 -7.75 -21.28
CA LYS A 264 16.35 -6.94 -21.86
C LYS A 264 17.32 -6.76 -20.71
N PRO A 265 18.53 -7.32 -20.81
CA PRO A 265 19.49 -7.15 -19.73
C PRO A 265 19.45 -5.66 -19.42
N PRO A 266 19.39 -5.25 -18.15
CA PRO A 266 19.40 -3.84 -17.80
C PRO A 266 20.52 -3.25 -18.66
N PRO A 267 20.31 -2.10 -19.35
CA PRO A 267 21.31 -1.53 -20.24
C PRO A 267 22.62 -1.60 -19.46
N MET A 268 23.59 -2.36 -20.00
CA MET A 268 24.86 -2.59 -19.28
C MET A 268 25.30 -1.21 -18.81
N PRO A 269 25.52 -1.03 -17.50
CA PRO A 269 25.98 0.26 -17.02
C PRO A 269 27.14 0.63 -17.92
N ASN A 270 27.11 1.81 -18.50
CA ASN A 270 28.13 2.27 -19.43
C ASN A 270 29.47 2.32 -18.66
N VAL A 271 30.09 1.15 -18.53
CA VAL A 271 31.33 0.96 -17.76
C VAL A 271 32.41 1.90 -18.32
N GLY A 272 32.39 2.14 -19.62
CA GLY A 272 33.28 3.13 -20.28
C GLY A 272 32.98 4.55 -19.77
N GLY A 273 31.72 4.97 -19.72
CA GLY A 273 31.34 6.29 -19.18
C GLY A 273 31.63 6.44 -17.69
N MET A 274 31.47 5.36 -16.94
CA MET A 274 31.81 5.36 -15.51
C MET A 274 33.32 5.49 -15.27
N LEU A 275 34.15 4.80 -16.07
CA LEU A 275 35.60 4.93 -16.03
C LEU A 275 36.06 6.36 -16.39
N VAL A 276 35.50 6.93 -17.46
CA VAL A 276 35.80 8.32 -17.86
C VAL A 276 35.44 9.30 -16.74
N ALA A 277 34.25 9.16 -16.10
CA ALA A 277 33.85 10.02 -15.00
C ALA A 277 34.77 9.89 -13.77
N ILE A 278 35.30 8.69 -13.49
CA ILE A 278 36.27 8.48 -12.42
C ILE A 278 37.60 9.19 -12.75
N PHE A 279 38.08 9.10 -13.99
CA PHE A 279 39.30 9.79 -14.41
C PHE A 279 39.14 11.31 -14.39
N GLU A 280 38.01 11.84 -14.85
CA GLU A 280 37.70 13.27 -14.80
C GLU A 280 37.67 13.76 -13.33
N LEU A 281 36.98 13.07 -12.45
CA LEU A 281 36.93 13.41 -11.02
C LEU A 281 38.32 13.38 -10.38
N THR A 282 39.10 12.35 -10.68
CA THR A 282 40.48 12.23 -10.16
C THR A 282 41.38 13.35 -10.69
N GLY A 283 41.24 13.71 -11.98
CA GLY A 283 41.98 14.83 -12.57
C GLY A 283 41.62 16.17 -11.94
N VAL A 284 40.35 16.43 -11.70
CA VAL A 284 39.91 17.66 -11.00
C VAL A 284 40.43 17.72 -9.57
N LEU A 285 40.40 16.61 -8.82
CA LEU A 285 40.96 16.54 -7.45
C LEU A 285 42.42 16.81 -7.44
N LEU A 286 43.22 16.26 -8.36
CA LEU A 286 44.64 16.50 -8.48
C LEU A 286 44.94 17.97 -8.78
N LEU A 287 44.21 18.62 -9.67
CA LEU A 287 44.33 20.04 -9.97
C LEU A 287 44.03 20.92 -8.75
N ILE A 288 43.03 20.57 -7.97
CA ILE A 288 42.66 21.28 -6.75
C ILE A 288 43.80 21.13 -5.69
N CYS A 289 44.33 19.92 -5.53
CA CYS A 289 45.42 19.66 -4.62
C CYS A 289 46.70 20.39 -5.02
N LEU A 290 47.06 20.39 -6.31
CA LEU A 290 48.22 21.12 -6.84
C LEU A 290 48.05 22.64 -6.68
N GLY A 291 46.90 23.17 -7.05
CA GLY A 291 46.58 24.59 -6.93
C GLY A 291 46.59 25.04 -5.46
N GLY A 292 45.93 24.26 -4.59
CA GLY A 292 45.90 24.50 -3.15
C GLY A 292 47.30 24.42 -2.51
N GLY A 293 48.08 23.43 -2.92
CA GLY A 293 49.49 23.29 -2.44
C GLY A 293 50.37 24.46 -2.86
N LEU A 294 50.27 24.92 -4.11
CA LEU A 294 50.98 26.11 -4.61
C LEU A 294 50.55 27.38 -3.90
N LEU A 295 49.28 27.60 -3.71
CA LEU A 295 48.74 28.75 -2.96
C LEU A 295 49.22 28.72 -1.50
N PHE A 296 49.17 27.57 -0.85
CA PHE A 296 49.66 27.42 0.52
C PHE A 296 51.17 27.69 0.61
N ALA A 297 51.96 27.14 -0.31
CA ALA A 297 53.42 27.34 -0.35
C ALA A 297 53.78 28.83 -0.56
N THR A 298 53.10 29.52 -1.49
CA THR A 298 53.34 30.95 -1.73
C THR A 298 52.92 31.81 -0.55
N LEU A 299 51.80 31.51 0.07
CA LEU A 299 51.29 32.21 1.26
C LEU A 299 52.22 32.00 2.46
N TRP A 300 52.72 30.76 2.63
CA TRP A 300 53.66 30.39 3.69
C TRP A 300 55.01 31.09 3.51
N LEU A 301 55.55 31.10 2.29
CA LEU A 301 56.76 31.83 1.94
C LEU A 301 56.60 33.34 2.15
N TYR A 302 55.48 33.89 1.75
CA TYR A 302 55.15 35.31 1.97
C TYR A 302 55.12 35.67 3.48
N MET A 303 54.43 34.89 4.27
CA MET A 303 54.32 35.08 5.71
C MET A 303 55.71 34.94 6.39
N ARG A 304 56.50 33.97 5.96
CA ARG A 304 57.88 33.77 6.50
C ARG A 304 58.80 34.93 6.15
N ARG A 305 58.73 35.45 4.92
CA ARG A 305 59.47 36.68 4.51
C ARG A 305 59.05 37.90 5.31
N ARG A 306 57.77 38.05 5.57
CA ARG A 306 57.21 39.17 6.33
C ARG A 306 57.61 39.09 7.81
N GLN A 307 57.66 37.91 8.38
CA GLN A 307 58.19 37.70 9.75
C GLN A 307 59.67 37.99 9.82
N ALA A 308 60.50 37.57 8.85
CA ALA A 308 61.90 37.86 8.79
C ALA A 308 62.22 39.38 8.69
N MET A 309 61.37 40.15 7.99
CA MET A 309 61.46 41.61 7.92
C MET A 309 61.04 42.30 9.21
N LEU A 310 60.12 41.70 10.00
CA LEU A 310 59.62 42.29 11.25
C LEU A 310 60.49 41.97 12.47
N THR A 311 61.22 40.87 12.45
CA THR A 311 62.01 40.39 13.58
C THR A 311 63.50 40.73 13.52
N GLY A 312 64.00 41.29 12.39
CA GLY A 312 65.36 41.76 12.30
C GLY A 312 66.45 40.79 12.77
N SER A 313 66.17 39.47 12.71
CA SER A 313 66.99 38.43 13.33
C SER A 313 67.82 37.69 12.27
N GLU A 314 69.08 37.65 12.54
CA GLU A 314 70.16 36.97 11.84
C GLU A 314 69.81 35.52 11.46
N SER A 315 70.38 35.08 10.33
CA SER A 315 70.30 33.74 9.78
C SER A 315 70.78 32.68 10.76
N PRO A 316 70.01 31.60 10.99
CA PRO A 316 70.51 30.46 11.78
C PRO A 316 71.30 29.51 10.85
N PHE A 317 72.38 29.95 10.30
CA PHE A 317 73.39 29.03 9.81
C PHE A 317 74.44 28.85 10.90
N THR A 318 74.24 27.85 11.74
CA THR A 318 75.26 27.35 12.63
C THR A 318 76.33 26.64 11.78
N SER A 319 77.46 27.26 11.57
CA SER A 319 78.64 26.59 11.00
C SER A 319 79.10 25.55 11.99
N LEU A 320 79.08 24.27 11.63
CA LEU A 320 79.74 23.21 12.32
C LEU A 320 81.25 23.36 12.10
N HIS A 321 81.94 23.87 13.11
CA HIS A 321 83.42 23.75 13.18
C HIS A 321 83.76 22.32 13.56
N ILE A 322 84.29 21.55 12.60
CA ILE A 322 84.94 20.28 12.87
C ILE A 322 86.45 20.68 13.10
N SER A 323 86.88 20.73 14.33
CA SER A 323 88.31 20.76 14.64
C SER A 323 88.78 19.30 14.74
N GLY A 324 89.65 18.89 13.85
CA GLY A 324 90.42 17.68 13.99
C GLY A 324 91.63 17.92 14.95
N ASP A 325 91.81 16.96 15.83
CA ASP A 325 93.08 16.44 16.29
C ASP A 325 92.87 14.99 16.72
#